data_06e0f0400e40df7dee5b839a575255eb
#
_entry.id   06e0f0400e40df7dee5b839a575255eb
#
_cell.length_a   1.000
_cell.length_b   1.000
_cell.length_c   1.000
_cell.angle_alpha   90.00
_cell.angle_beta   90.00
_cell.angle_gamma   90.00
#
_symmetry.space_group_name_H-M   'P 1'
#
loop_
_entity.id
_entity.type
_entity.pdbx_description
1 polymer ?
#
loop_
_entity_poly.entity_id
_entity_poly.type
_entity_poly.pdbx_seq_one_letter_code
_entity_poly.pdbx_strand_id
1 'polypeptide(L)'
;ILRRAETFVEYEPQTRIEGDIQQVEPEYPVTEMWRVITGQVPGRKDAAQVTVFDGVGFAIEDFSALNWLHGHVQTGGTMLDMIADPDDPRDLYGMLMRARG
;
A
#
# COMPACT_ATOMS: atom_id res chain seq x y z
N ILE A 1 16.40 -3.55 -14.69
CA ILE A 1 15.25 -4.48 -14.79
C ILE A 1 14.07 -3.76 -15.41
N LEU A 2 13.64 -2.61 -14.93
CA LEU A 2 12.46 -1.88 -15.40
C LEU A 2 12.38 -1.76 -16.93
N ARG A 3 13.44 -1.30 -17.60
CA ARG A 3 13.49 -1.14 -19.07
C ARG A 3 13.33 -2.44 -19.89
N ARG A 4 13.28 -3.60 -19.24
CA ARG A 4 13.09 -4.92 -19.86
C ARG A 4 11.82 -5.62 -19.44
N ALA A 5 11.06 -4.98 -18.54
CA ALA A 5 9.86 -5.54 -17.96
C ALA A 5 8.62 -4.73 -18.35
N GLU A 6 7.48 -5.37 -18.37
CA GLU A 6 6.19 -4.69 -18.26
C GLU A 6 5.96 -4.39 -16.78
N THR A 7 5.73 -3.12 -16.46
CA THR A 7 5.66 -2.66 -15.07
C THR A 7 4.21 -2.39 -14.68
N PHE A 8 3.81 -3.03 -13.60
CA PHE A 8 2.52 -2.85 -12.97
C PHE A 8 2.70 -2.11 -11.65
N VAL A 9 1.73 -1.28 -11.31
CA VAL A 9 1.73 -0.47 -10.08
C VAL A 9 0.38 -0.57 -9.39
N GLU A 10 0.34 -0.25 -8.11
CA GLU A 10 -0.92 -0.16 -7.35
C GLU A 10 -1.68 1.09 -7.74
N TYR A 11 -1.04 2.24 -7.50
CA TYR A 11 -1.58 3.56 -7.74
C TYR A 11 -0.48 4.45 -8.30
N GLU A 12 -0.55 4.74 -9.59
CA GLU A 12 0.52 5.40 -10.33
C GLU A 12 1.01 6.72 -9.70
N PRO A 13 0.14 7.65 -9.26
CA PRO A 13 0.60 8.91 -8.68
C PRO A 13 1.50 8.72 -7.45
N GLN A 14 1.20 7.76 -6.57
CA GLN A 14 1.99 7.48 -5.38
C GLN A 14 3.28 6.75 -5.73
N THR A 15 3.18 5.75 -6.62
CA THR A 15 4.34 4.95 -7.03
C THR A 15 5.39 5.82 -7.74
N ARG A 16 4.97 6.84 -8.48
CA ARG A 16 5.90 7.80 -9.10
C ARG A 16 6.70 8.63 -8.10
N ILE A 17 6.22 8.75 -6.87
CA ILE A 17 6.90 9.52 -5.81
C ILE A 17 7.80 8.63 -4.97
N GLU A 18 7.34 7.42 -4.64
CA GLU A 18 7.95 6.56 -3.63
C GLU A 18 8.48 5.22 -4.19
N GLY A 19 7.98 4.78 -5.35
CA GLY A 19 8.35 3.51 -5.96
C GLY A 19 9.65 3.55 -6.76
N ASP A 20 10.05 2.38 -7.24
CA ASP A 20 11.24 2.22 -8.08
C ASP A 20 11.12 2.99 -9.41
N ILE A 21 9.88 3.20 -9.90
CA ILE A 21 9.64 3.96 -11.14
C ILE A 21 10.01 5.45 -11.03
N GLN A 22 10.26 5.99 -9.85
CA GLN A 22 10.83 7.32 -9.68
C GLN A 22 12.23 7.45 -10.32
N GLN A 23 12.92 6.33 -10.58
CA GLN A 23 14.26 6.29 -11.16
C GLN A 23 14.28 6.30 -12.70
N VAL A 24 13.12 6.29 -13.32
CA VAL A 24 12.97 6.34 -14.77
C VAL A 24 12.26 7.64 -15.19
N GLU A 25 12.21 7.89 -16.49
CA GLU A 25 11.54 9.06 -17.05
C GLU A 25 10.06 9.14 -16.66
N PRO A 26 9.50 10.34 -16.47
CA PRO A 26 8.09 10.51 -16.08
C PRO A 26 7.08 9.84 -17.01
N GLU A 27 7.43 9.73 -18.29
CA GLU A 27 6.60 9.11 -19.33
C GLU A 27 6.79 7.59 -19.42
N TYR A 28 7.62 7.00 -18.55
CA TYR A 28 7.81 5.55 -18.52
C TYR A 28 6.46 4.84 -18.35
N PRO A 29 6.11 3.90 -19.28
CA PRO A 29 4.79 3.28 -19.29
C PRO A 29 4.62 2.33 -18.11
N VAL A 30 3.51 2.49 -17.40
CA VAL A 30 3.08 1.59 -16.32
C VAL A 30 1.60 1.25 -16.49
N THR A 31 1.20 0.13 -15.87
CA THR A 31 -0.19 -0.31 -15.85
C THR A 31 -0.65 -0.45 -14.41
N GLU A 32 -1.71 0.22 -14.04
CA GLU A 32 -2.30 0.03 -12.70
C GLU A 32 -2.94 -1.35 -12.58
N MET A 33 -2.62 -2.07 -11.52
CA MET A 33 -3.01 -3.48 -11.30
C MET A 33 -4.54 -3.65 -11.29
N TRP A 34 -5.30 -2.68 -10.79
CA TRP A 34 -6.75 -2.76 -10.77
C TRP A 34 -7.37 -2.92 -12.19
N ARG A 35 -6.71 -2.39 -13.22
CA ARG A 35 -7.16 -2.54 -14.63
C ARG A 35 -7.02 -3.99 -15.10
N VAL A 36 -6.00 -4.68 -14.61
CA VAL A 36 -5.81 -6.11 -14.88
C VAL A 36 -6.87 -6.93 -14.14
N ILE A 37 -7.06 -6.65 -12.86
CA ILE A 37 -8.04 -7.36 -12.01
C ILE A 37 -9.46 -7.21 -12.56
N THR A 38 -9.80 -6.04 -13.07
CA THR A 38 -11.14 -5.78 -13.66
C THR A 38 -11.26 -6.21 -15.11
N GLY A 39 -10.20 -6.79 -15.71
CA GLY A 39 -10.21 -7.27 -17.10
C GLY A 39 -10.18 -6.17 -18.17
N GLN A 40 -9.83 -4.93 -17.80
CA GLN A 40 -9.75 -3.82 -18.77
C GLN A 40 -8.50 -3.92 -19.66
N VAL A 41 -7.42 -4.47 -19.12
CA VAL A 41 -6.18 -4.74 -19.84
C VAL A 41 -5.67 -6.14 -19.52
N PRO A 42 -4.93 -6.79 -20.42
CA PRO A 42 -4.30 -8.06 -20.11
C PRO A 42 -3.18 -7.87 -19.09
N GLY A 43 -3.00 -8.88 -18.24
CA GLY A 43 -1.81 -8.99 -17.41
C GLY A 43 -0.63 -9.57 -18.20
N ARG A 44 0.12 -10.49 -17.58
CA ARG A 44 1.20 -11.22 -18.26
C ARG A 44 0.68 -11.93 -19.52
N LYS A 45 1.37 -11.73 -20.63
CA LYS A 45 0.97 -12.25 -21.94
C LYS A 45 1.49 -13.66 -22.22
N ASP A 46 2.68 -13.99 -21.71
CA ASP A 46 3.28 -15.29 -21.87
C ASP A 46 4.30 -15.59 -20.73
N ALA A 47 4.78 -16.82 -20.68
CA ALA A 47 5.70 -17.27 -19.63
C ALA A 47 7.11 -16.66 -19.74
N ALA A 48 7.50 -16.19 -20.91
CA ALA A 48 8.83 -15.59 -21.14
C ALA A 48 8.86 -14.09 -20.81
N GLN A 49 7.69 -13.46 -20.72
CA GLN A 49 7.59 -12.05 -20.40
C GLN A 49 8.06 -11.76 -18.97
N VAL A 50 8.96 -10.80 -18.85
CA VAL A 50 9.35 -10.25 -17.54
C VAL A 50 8.33 -9.22 -17.12
N THR A 51 7.80 -9.39 -15.93
CA THR A 51 6.89 -8.44 -15.31
C THR A 51 7.46 -7.98 -13.97
N VAL A 52 7.27 -6.72 -13.64
CA VAL A 52 7.60 -6.13 -12.33
C VAL A 52 6.33 -5.55 -11.75
N PHE A 53 6.12 -5.76 -10.48
CA PHE A 53 5.11 -5.06 -9.69
C PHE A 53 5.83 -4.12 -8.71
N ASP A 54 5.58 -2.83 -8.85
CA ASP A 54 6.13 -1.78 -8.00
C ASP A 54 5.02 -1.26 -7.09
N GLY A 55 4.97 -1.82 -5.88
CA GLY A 55 3.96 -1.53 -4.87
C GLY A 55 4.56 -0.76 -3.71
N VAL A 56 3.95 0.37 -3.37
CA VAL A 56 4.39 1.25 -2.27
C VAL A 56 3.36 1.33 -1.15
N GLY A 57 2.17 0.79 -1.40
CA GLY A 57 1.01 0.94 -0.51
C GLY A 57 0.42 2.34 -0.54
N PHE A 58 -0.84 2.45 -0.20
CA PHE A 58 -1.52 3.73 0.01
C PHE A 58 -2.74 3.53 0.93
N ALA A 59 -3.13 4.60 1.64
CA ALA A 59 -4.09 4.54 2.74
C ALA A 59 -5.44 3.87 2.41
N ILE A 60 -5.89 3.91 1.16
CA ILE A 60 -7.13 3.26 0.73
C ILE A 60 -7.06 1.73 0.83
N GLU A 61 -5.88 1.14 0.67
CA GLU A 61 -5.71 -0.32 0.82
C GLU A 61 -5.94 -0.74 2.26
N ASP A 62 -5.29 -0.07 3.21
CA ASP A 62 -5.49 -0.32 4.64
C ASP A 62 -6.94 -0.08 5.05
N PHE A 63 -7.53 1.02 4.62
CA PHE A 63 -8.93 1.33 4.87
C PHE A 63 -9.86 0.24 4.31
N SER A 64 -9.61 -0.21 3.09
CA SER A 64 -10.44 -1.23 2.44
C SER A 64 -10.36 -2.57 3.16
N ALA A 65 -9.15 -2.99 3.55
CA ALA A 65 -8.91 -4.21 4.31
C ALA A 65 -9.58 -4.16 5.69
N LEU A 66 -9.42 -3.05 6.40
CA LEU A 66 -10.03 -2.84 7.72
C LEU A 66 -11.56 -2.77 7.62
N ASN A 67 -12.10 -2.12 6.62
CA ASN A 67 -13.54 -2.03 6.41
C ASN A 67 -14.15 -3.41 6.08
N TRP A 68 -13.47 -4.19 5.24
CA TRP A 68 -13.87 -5.56 4.96
C TRP A 68 -13.85 -6.42 6.23
N LEU A 69 -12.77 -6.37 7.00
CA LEU A 69 -12.63 -7.09 8.27
C LEU A 69 -13.71 -6.68 9.26
N HIS A 70 -13.94 -5.37 9.43
CA HIS A 70 -14.99 -4.85 10.32
C HIS A 70 -16.38 -5.39 9.96
N GLY A 71 -16.69 -5.52 8.68
CA GLY A 71 -17.94 -6.10 8.21
C GLY A 71 -18.12 -7.59 8.53
N HIS A 72 -17.02 -8.30 8.80
CA HIS A 72 -17.03 -9.76 9.09
C HIS A 72 -16.87 -10.09 10.58
N VAL A 73 -16.42 -9.14 11.39
CA VAL A 73 -16.30 -9.31 12.85
C VAL A 73 -17.65 -8.99 13.49
N GLN A 74 -18.38 -10.03 13.89
CA GLN A 74 -19.73 -9.88 14.46
C GLN A 74 -19.71 -9.54 15.95
N THR A 75 -18.71 -10.04 16.69
CA THR A 75 -18.61 -9.86 18.15
C THR A 75 -17.16 -9.92 18.60
N GLY A 76 -16.87 -9.28 19.72
CA GLY A 76 -15.55 -9.29 20.32
C GLY A 76 -14.67 -8.14 19.82
N GLY A 77 -13.58 -7.98 20.47
CA GLY A 77 -12.61 -6.91 20.22
C GLY A 77 -12.50 -5.96 21.43
N THR A 78 -11.39 -5.27 21.45
CA THR A 78 -11.10 -4.24 22.46
C THR A 78 -11.13 -2.88 21.78
N MET A 79 -11.86 -1.95 22.35
CA MET A 79 -11.76 -0.56 21.91
C MET A 79 -10.43 0.02 22.39
N LEU A 80 -9.64 0.47 21.45
CA LEU A 80 -8.38 1.17 21.71
C LEU A 80 -8.52 2.59 21.17
N ASP A 81 -8.21 3.57 22.00
CA ASP A 81 -8.01 4.93 21.53
C ASP A 81 -6.63 5.00 20.87
N MET A 82 -6.64 5.10 19.54
CA MET A 82 -5.41 5.20 18.73
C MET A 82 -4.91 6.63 18.60
N ILE A 83 -5.71 7.60 19.03
CA ILE A 83 -5.35 9.02 19.04
C ILE A 83 -4.99 9.36 20.49
N ALA A 84 -3.79 8.93 20.90
CA ALA A 84 -3.27 9.35 22.17
C ALA A 84 -2.96 10.85 22.12
N ASP A 85 -3.42 11.60 23.15
CA ASP A 85 -2.98 12.97 23.40
C ASP A 85 -1.85 12.91 24.45
N PRO A 86 -0.60 12.67 24.04
CA PRO A 86 0.49 12.48 24.97
C PRO A 86 0.89 13.80 25.63
N ASP A 87 1.14 13.76 26.92
CA ASP A 87 1.63 14.91 27.71
C ASP A 87 2.92 15.51 27.08
N ASP A 88 3.76 14.64 26.54
CA ASP A 88 4.91 15.04 25.73
C ASP A 88 4.97 14.22 24.44
N PRO A 89 4.62 14.81 23.27
CA PRO A 89 4.67 14.12 21.99
C PRO A 89 6.09 13.72 21.55
N ARG A 90 7.15 14.19 22.23
CA ARG A 90 8.53 13.80 21.97
C ARG A 90 8.98 12.59 22.80
N ASP A 91 8.23 12.23 23.83
CA ASP A 91 8.53 11.10 24.74
C ASP A 91 7.50 9.97 24.61
N LEU A 92 7.24 9.52 23.39
CA LEU A 92 6.32 8.39 23.14
C LEU A 92 6.81 7.09 23.79
N TYR A 93 8.13 6.90 23.85
CA TYR A 93 8.71 5.74 24.52
C TYR A 93 8.44 5.74 26.02
N GLY A 94 8.66 6.87 26.70
CA GLY A 94 8.36 7.01 28.11
C GLY A 94 6.89 6.80 28.43
N MET A 95 5.99 7.23 27.55
CA MET A 95 4.56 6.98 27.66
C MET A 95 4.24 5.48 27.63
N LEU A 96 4.82 4.72 26.68
CA LEU A 96 4.65 3.26 26.59
C LEU A 96 5.16 2.54 27.83
N MET A 97 6.29 3.00 28.40
CA MET A 97 6.87 2.38 29.59
C MET A 97 6.03 2.66 30.85
N ARG A 98 5.44 3.84 30.98
CA ARG A 98 4.52 4.20 32.06
C ARG A 98 3.20 3.43 32.00
N ALA A 99 2.70 3.15 30.79
CA ALA A 99 1.46 2.39 30.61
C ALA A 99 1.59 0.90 31.00
N ARG A 100 2.80 0.38 31.13
CA ARG A 100 3.08 -1.01 31.52
C ARG A 100 3.31 -1.22 33.01
N GLY A 101 3.36 -0.18 33.80
CA GLY A 101 3.47 -0.22 35.26
C GLY A 101 2.13 -0.09 35.91
#